data_30775a00f4e39e468e39b1102d53c2bb
#
_entry.id   30775a00f4e39e468e39b1102d53c2bb
#
_cell.length_a   1.000
_cell.length_b   1.000
_cell.length_c   1.000
_cell.angle_alpha   90.00
_cell.angle_beta   90.00
_cell.angle_gamma   90.00
#
_symmetry.space_group_name_H-M   'P 1'
#
loop_
_entity.id
_entity.type
_entity.pdbx_description
1 polymer ?
#
loop_
_entity_poly.entity_id
_entity_poly.type
_entity_poly.pdbx_seq_one_letter_code
_entity_poly.pdbx_strand_id
1 'polypeptide(L)'
;MEDVICSAVRNLTRDKRDSLSDSGFVRRAENALITGATGTGKSFVACALGHQACSIGLKTLYLSMNHFVPVMKQAYLDGTSEKLLGRLNKMDLIILDDFGMQMMSNDIRSILLTLVVDRYEKKSLIVTSQLPVNSWYEYIAENSVADAMLDRLFNGSHHIDLAGQSMRKGRRK
;
A
#
# COMPACT_ATOMS: atom_id res chain seq x y z
N MET A 1 10.13 -8.07 11.50
CA MET A 1 10.83 -8.43 10.24
C MET A 1 11.48 -9.82 10.27
N GLU A 2 11.79 -10.37 11.44
CA GLU A 2 12.47 -11.67 11.60
C GLU A 2 11.73 -12.85 10.95
N ASP A 3 10.40 -12.86 11.03
CA ASP A 3 9.54 -13.92 10.45
C ASP A 3 9.32 -13.80 8.92
N VAL A 4 9.87 -12.78 8.27
CA VAL A 4 9.74 -12.61 6.83
C VAL A 4 10.69 -13.54 6.11
N ILE A 5 10.14 -14.61 5.51
CA ILE A 5 10.93 -15.59 4.77
C ILE A 5 11.43 -14.98 3.47
N CYS A 6 12.73 -14.75 3.41
CA CYS A 6 13.43 -14.30 2.21
C CYS A 6 13.89 -15.51 1.39
N SER A 7 13.57 -15.53 0.11
CA SER A 7 14.12 -16.47 -0.84
C SER A 7 14.10 -15.94 -2.27
N ALA A 8 15.04 -16.36 -3.10
CA ALA A 8 15.06 -15.98 -4.51
C ALA A 8 13.80 -16.49 -5.26
N VAL A 9 13.27 -17.66 -4.87
CA VAL A 9 12.03 -18.22 -5.44
C VAL A 9 10.81 -17.31 -5.20
N ARG A 10 10.83 -16.52 -4.13
CA ARG A 10 9.78 -15.56 -3.79
C ARG A 10 10.05 -14.16 -4.33
N ASN A 11 11.15 -13.96 -5.02
CA ASN A 11 11.63 -12.65 -5.48
C ASN A 11 11.78 -11.61 -4.33
N LEU A 12 11.91 -12.10 -3.10
CA LEU A 12 12.20 -11.30 -1.90
C LEU A 12 13.59 -11.65 -1.41
N THR A 13 14.60 -10.94 -1.91
CA THR A 13 15.99 -11.08 -1.47
C THR A 13 16.19 -10.44 -0.11
N ARG A 14 17.27 -10.85 0.58
CA ARG A 14 17.65 -10.22 1.86
C ARG A 14 17.93 -8.73 1.67
N ASP A 15 18.63 -8.36 0.61
CA ASP A 15 18.97 -6.96 0.32
C ASP A 15 17.72 -6.08 0.15
N LYS A 16 16.70 -6.57 -0.58
CA LYS A 16 15.40 -5.88 -0.71
C LYS A 16 14.66 -5.73 0.62
N ARG A 17 14.70 -6.78 1.45
CA ARG A 17 14.13 -6.72 2.80
C ARG A 17 14.90 -5.72 3.66
N ASP A 18 16.22 -5.81 3.66
CA ASP A 18 17.08 -5.03 4.56
C ASP A 18 17.08 -3.55 4.18
N SER A 19 16.95 -3.21 2.88
CA SER A 19 16.80 -1.81 2.42
C SER A 19 15.51 -1.13 2.93
N LEU A 20 14.50 -1.90 3.33
CA LEU A 20 13.25 -1.39 3.88
C LEU A 20 13.12 -1.60 5.39
N SER A 21 13.96 -2.46 5.98
CA SER A 21 13.84 -2.90 7.37
C SER A 21 14.17 -1.82 8.40
N ASP A 22 14.98 -0.83 8.06
CA ASP A 22 15.32 0.31 8.92
C ASP A 22 14.24 1.40 8.94
N SER A 23 13.18 1.23 8.11
CA SER A 23 12.12 2.22 7.88
C SER A 23 12.64 3.58 7.38
N GLY A 24 13.85 3.62 6.82
CA GLY A 24 14.44 4.83 6.24
C GLY A 24 13.61 5.40 5.10
N PHE A 25 12.96 4.52 4.32
CA PHE A 25 12.04 4.91 3.24
C PHE A 25 10.88 5.77 3.76
N VAL A 26 10.34 5.48 4.96
CA VAL A 26 9.27 6.29 5.56
C VAL A 26 9.76 7.69 5.92
N ARG A 27 10.98 7.81 6.42
CA ARG A 27 11.59 9.11 6.76
C ARG A 27 11.90 9.95 5.53
N ARG A 28 12.17 9.30 4.39
CA ARG A 28 12.39 9.96 3.09
C ARG A 28 11.10 10.22 2.31
N ALA A 29 9.94 9.88 2.90
CA ALA A 29 8.63 9.97 2.26
C ALA A 29 8.52 9.15 0.95
N GLU A 30 9.25 8.05 0.84
CA GLU A 30 9.21 7.12 -0.27
C GLU A 30 8.09 6.09 -0.09
N ASN A 31 7.53 5.59 -1.17
CA ASN A 31 6.49 4.57 -1.15
C ASN A 31 7.06 3.16 -1.29
N ALA A 32 6.27 2.13 -0.93
CA ALA A 32 6.58 0.75 -1.26
C ALA A 32 5.36 0.07 -1.92
N LEU A 33 5.58 -0.55 -3.07
CA LEU A 33 4.56 -1.23 -3.84
C LEU A 33 4.84 -2.73 -3.81
N ILE A 34 3.91 -3.51 -3.26
CA ILE A 34 4.07 -4.95 -3.06
C ILE A 34 3.02 -5.67 -3.88
N THR A 35 3.44 -6.27 -4.99
CA THR A 35 2.57 -7.03 -5.89
C THR A 35 2.78 -8.53 -5.79
N GLY A 36 1.91 -9.32 -6.39
CA GLY A 36 2.01 -10.77 -6.46
C GLY A 36 0.69 -11.50 -6.29
N ALA A 37 0.66 -12.78 -6.62
CA ALA A 37 -0.53 -13.62 -6.57
C ALA A 37 -1.10 -13.75 -5.14
N THR A 38 -2.36 -14.22 -5.06
CA THR A 38 -3.00 -14.52 -3.77
C THR A 38 -2.18 -15.52 -2.95
N GLY A 39 -2.00 -15.20 -1.67
CA GLY A 39 -1.30 -16.09 -0.73
C GLY A 39 0.23 -15.98 -0.75
N THR A 40 0.84 -15.16 -1.60
CA THR A 40 2.32 -14.97 -1.63
C THR A 40 2.86 -14.21 -0.41
N GLY A 41 2.00 -13.68 0.47
CA GLY A 41 2.41 -13.02 1.71
C GLY A 41 2.57 -11.51 1.61
N LYS A 42 1.94 -10.84 0.63
CA LYS A 42 1.97 -9.36 0.47
C LYS A 42 1.59 -8.62 1.75
N SER A 43 0.39 -8.88 2.26
CA SER A 43 -0.11 -8.25 3.50
C SER A 43 0.79 -8.55 4.70
N PHE A 44 1.38 -9.76 4.76
CA PHE A 44 2.32 -10.12 5.82
C PHE A 44 3.59 -9.26 5.77
N VAL A 45 4.18 -9.07 4.59
CA VAL A 45 5.36 -8.21 4.39
C VAL A 45 5.00 -6.77 4.71
N ALA A 46 3.88 -6.25 4.20
CA ALA A 46 3.41 -4.90 4.48
C ALA A 46 3.22 -4.65 6.00
N CYS A 47 2.56 -5.58 6.70
CA CYS A 47 2.37 -5.49 8.15
C CYS A 47 3.70 -5.58 8.92
N ALA A 48 4.65 -6.42 8.47
CA ALA A 48 5.96 -6.51 9.09
C ALA A 48 6.76 -5.20 8.97
N LEU A 49 6.69 -4.52 7.81
CA LEU A 49 7.27 -3.19 7.62
C LEU A 49 6.56 -2.14 8.48
N GLY A 50 5.22 -2.19 8.55
CA GLY A 50 4.44 -1.30 9.41
C GLY A 50 4.74 -1.49 10.89
N HIS A 51 4.88 -2.73 11.36
CA HIS A 51 5.29 -3.03 12.73
C HIS A 51 6.68 -2.48 13.05
N GLN A 52 7.62 -2.64 12.11
CA GLN A 52 8.96 -2.07 12.24
C GLN A 52 8.92 -0.54 12.35
N ALA A 53 8.11 0.12 11.51
CA ALA A 53 7.92 1.57 11.61
C ALA A 53 7.35 1.99 12.97
N CYS A 54 6.35 1.27 13.49
CA CYS A 54 5.82 1.49 14.84
C CYS A 54 6.88 1.33 15.94
N SER A 55 7.78 0.34 15.82
CA SER A 55 8.80 0.07 16.84
C SER A 55 9.83 1.22 17.01
N ILE A 56 9.97 2.06 15.99
CA ILE A 56 10.82 3.26 16.01
C ILE A 56 10.02 4.57 16.20
N GLY A 57 8.74 4.46 16.61
CA GLY A 57 7.90 5.59 17.00
C GLY A 57 7.13 6.25 15.85
N LEU A 58 7.13 5.70 14.63
CA LEU A 58 6.37 6.24 13.51
C LEU A 58 4.89 5.83 13.62
N LYS A 59 4.00 6.79 13.40
CA LYS A 59 2.54 6.55 13.39
C LYS A 59 2.16 5.80 12.13
N THR A 60 1.76 4.54 12.28
CA THR A 60 1.40 3.67 11.16
C THR A 60 -0.07 3.26 11.24
N LEU A 61 -0.74 3.24 10.10
CA LEU A 61 -2.12 2.81 9.96
C LEU A 61 -2.24 1.74 8.88
N TYR A 62 -2.91 0.64 9.19
CA TYR A 62 -3.29 -0.39 8.22
C TYR A 62 -4.76 -0.20 7.80
N LEU A 63 -5.00 -0.16 6.49
CA LEU A 63 -6.32 -0.07 5.88
C LEU A 63 -6.42 -1.09 4.74
N SER A 64 -7.32 -2.06 4.85
CA SER A 64 -7.70 -2.83 3.67
C SER A 64 -8.64 -2.00 2.79
N MET A 65 -8.52 -2.11 1.46
CA MET A 65 -9.41 -1.42 0.53
C MET A 65 -10.88 -1.82 0.75
N ASN A 66 -11.13 -3.07 1.17
CA ASN A 66 -12.47 -3.56 1.53
C ASN A 66 -13.11 -2.78 2.69
N HIS A 67 -12.31 -2.23 3.58
CA HIS A 67 -12.78 -1.41 4.70
C HIS A 67 -12.71 0.08 4.38
N PHE A 68 -11.66 0.52 3.71
CA PHE A 68 -11.45 1.91 3.33
C PHE A 68 -12.57 2.45 2.44
N VAL A 69 -12.94 1.72 1.37
CA VAL A 69 -13.92 2.17 0.39
C VAL A 69 -15.29 2.47 1.01
N PRO A 70 -15.95 1.57 1.76
CA PRO A 70 -17.25 1.88 2.37
C PRO A 70 -17.17 3.02 3.40
N VAL A 71 -16.10 3.09 4.19
CA VAL A 71 -15.92 4.18 5.17
C VAL A 71 -15.79 5.53 4.48
N MET A 72 -15.03 5.61 3.40
CA MET A 72 -14.86 6.87 2.64
C MET A 72 -16.13 7.26 1.88
N LYS A 73 -16.87 6.29 1.33
CA LYS A 73 -18.19 6.56 0.72
C LYS A 73 -19.17 7.16 1.73
N GLN A 74 -19.23 6.58 2.92
CA GLN A 74 -20.08 7.13 3.98
C GLN A 74 -19.64 8.54 4.37
N ALA A 75 -18.34 8.75 4.58
CA ALA A 75 -17.79 10.06 4.93
C ALA A 75 -18.05 11.11 3.81
N TYR A 76 -18.04 10.70 2.55
CA TYR A 76 -18.40 11.57 1.43
C TYR A 76 -19.88 11.99 1.49
N LEU A 77 -20.78 11.05 1.71
CA LEU A 77 -22.22 11.32 1.86
C LEU A 77 -22.52 12.22 3.06
N ASP A 78 -21.80 12.05 4.14
CA ASP A 78 -21.95 12.82 5.39
C ASP A 78 -21.23 14.19 5.33
N GLY A 79 -20.51 14.50 4.26
CA GLY A 79 -19.71 15.73 4.14
C GLY A 79 -18.49 15.76 5.08
N THR A 80 -18.03 14.61 5.58
CA THR A 80 -16.93 14.50 6.56
C THR A 80 -15.63 13.96 5.96
N SER A 81 -15.56 13.75 4.65
CA SER A 81 -14.41 13.15 3.94
C SER A 81 -13.12 13.94 4.16
N GLU A 82 -13.15 15.27 4.12
CA GLU A 82 -11.97 16.11 4.37
C GLU A 82 -11.42 15.94 5.79
N LYS A 83 -12.32 15.86 6.78
CA LYS A 83 -11.93 15.61 8.19
C LYS A 83 -11.27 14.26 8.35
N LEU A 84 -11.78 13.23 7.64
CA LEU A 84 -11.21 11.89 7.66
C LEU A 84 -9.85 11.86 6.96
N LEU A 85 -9.72 12.45 5.77
CA LEU A 85 -8.45 12.61 5.06
C LEU A 85 -7.42 13.35 5.91
N GLY A 86 -7.82 14.42 6.60
CA GLY A 86 -6.94 15.14 7.51
C GLY A 86 -6.43 14.27 8.69
N ARG A 87 -7.22 13.28 9.16
CA ARG A 87 -6.75 12.30 10.15
C ARG A 87 -5.77 11.29 9.55
N LEU A 88 -6.04 10.82 8.33
CA LEU A 88 -5.15 9.92 7.61
C LEU A 88 -3.79 10.57 7.34
N ASN A 89 -3.79 11.84 6.97
CA ASN A 89 -2.56 12.60 6.69
C ASN A 89 -1.66 12.87 7.92
N LYS A 90 -2.18 12.64 9.14
CA LYS A 90 -1.37 12.67 10.37
C LYS A 90 -0.54 11.40 10.59
N MET A 91 -0.79 10.34 9.83
CA MET A 91 -0.02 9.10 9.91
C MET A 91 1.28 9.24 9.10
N ASP A 92 2.40 8.76 9.65
CA ASP A 92 3.69 8.75 8.94
C ASP A 92 3.68 7.71 7.83
N LEU A 93 3.06 6.56 8.08
CA LEU A 93 2.90 5.47 7.13
C LEU A 93 1.45 5.01 7.07
N ILE A 94 0.90 4.86 5.87
CA ILE A 94 -0.37 4.17 5.64
C ILE A 94 -0.12 2.94 4.77
N ILE A 95 -0.66 1.80 5.19
CA ILE A 95 -0.70 0.58 4.40
C ILE A 95 -2.09 0.47 3.77
N LEU A 96 -2.15 0.54 2.44
CA LEU A 96 -3.35 0.27 1.65
C LEU A 96 -3.27 -1.16 1.12
N ASP A 97 -3.97 -2.08 1.77
CA ASP A 97 -3.93 -3.50 1.42
C ASP A 97 -5.06 -3.88 0.46
N ASP A 98 -4.77 -4.81 -0.44
CA ASP A 98 -5.70 -5.33 -1.45
C ASP A 98 -6.18 -4.28 -2.48
N PHE A 99 -5.30 -3.36 -2.89
CA PHE A 99 -5.57 -2.43 -4.00
C PHE A 99 -5.84 -3.21 -5.29
N GLY A 100 -6.88 -2.82 -6.01
CA GLY A 100 -7.27 -3.49 -7.26
C GLY A 100 -8.28 -4.63 -7.10
N MET A 101 -8.76 -4.92 -5.88
CA MET A 101 -9.72 -6.01 -5.62
C MET A 101 -11.19 -5.62 -5.84
N GLN A 102 -11.51 -4.35 -5.81
CA GLN A 102 -12.88 -3.83 -5.97
C GLN A 102 -12.93 -2.80 -7.07
N MET A 103 -14.06 -2.71 -7.76
CA MET A 103 -14.29 -1.63 -8.72
C MET A 103 -14.23 -0.27 -8.03
N MET A 104 -13.52 0.67 -8.64
CA MET A 104 -13.32 2.01 -8.11
C MET A 104 -14.38 2.96 -8.69
N SER A 105 -15.27 3.50 -7.83
CA SER A 105 -16.19 4.56 -8.24
C SER A 105 -15.46 5.90 -8.41
N ASN A 106 -16.07 6.85 -9.12
CA ASN A 106 -15.46 8.17 -9.34
C ASN A 106 -15.14 8.89 -8.02
N ASP A 107 -16.05 8.81 -7.03
CA ASP A 107 -15.83 9.43 -5.70
C ASP A 107 -14.59 8.85 -5.01
N ILE A 108 -14.43 7.52 -5.06
CA ILE A 108 -13.27 6.85 -4.46
C ILE A 108 -11.98 7.17 -5.20
N ARG A 109 -12.02 7.31 -6.54
CA ARG A 109 -10.86 7.77 -7.31
C ARG A 109 -10.39 9.14 -6.86
N SER A 110 -11.33 10.08 -6.77
CA SER A 110 -11.04 11.46 -6.34
C SER A 110 -10.47 11.50 -4.92
N ILE A 111 -11.04 10.72 -4.00
CA ILE A 111 -10.56 10.62 -2.62
C ILE A 111 -9.16 10.01 -2.55
N LEU A 112 -8.90 8.92 -3.29
CA LEU A 112 -7.57 8.31 -3.35
C LEU A 112 -6.55 9.21 -4.00
N LEU A 113 -6.91 9.91 -5.08
CA LEU A 113 -6.05 10.91 -5.70
C LEU A 113 -5.67 11.99 -4.67
N THR A 114 -6.65 12.55 -3.95
CA THR A 114 -6.41 13.54 -2.91
C THR A 114 -5.46 12.99 -1.83
N LEU A 115 -5.69 11.77 -1.34
CA LEU A 115 -4.82 11.13 -0.36
C LEU A 115 -3.38 10.99 -0.86
N VAL A 116 -3.20 10.54 -2.11
CA VAL A 116 -1.87 10.36 -2.72
C VAL A 116 -1.18 11.71 -2.92
N VAL A 117 -1.89 12.71 -3.45
CA VAL A 117 -1.36 14.07 -3.68
C VAL A 117 -0.92 14.74 -2.37
N ASP A 118 -1.77 14.67 -1.35
CA ASP A 118 -1.47 15.28 -0.03
C ASP A 118 -0.24 14.67 0.64
N ARG A 119 0.02 13.39 0.39
CA ARG A 119 1.12 12.63 0.99
C ARG A 119 2.41 12.66 0.17
N TYR A 120 2.32 12.98 -1.10
CA TYR A 120 3.48 13.01 -2.01
C TYR A 120 4.61 13.86 -1.44
N GLU A 121 5.82 13.30 -1.39
CA GLU A 121 7.05 13.90 -0.80
C GLU A 121 6.95 14.34 0.67
N LYS A 122 5.88 13.96 1.38
CA LYS A 122 5.68 14.32 2.80
C LYS A 122 5.54 13.09 3.69
N LYS A 123 4.86 12.05 3.21
CA LYS A 123 4.49 10.85 3.97
C LYS A 123 4.44 9.64 3.05
N SER A 124 4.66 8.46 3.59
CA SER A 124 4.76 7.22 2.83
C SER A 124 3.46 6.43 2.75
N LEU A 125 3.32 5.70 1.64
CA LEU A 125 2.31 4.67 1.44
C LEU A 125 3.00 3.33 1.20
N ILE A 126 2.46 2.26 1.78
CA ILE A 126 2.67 0.89 1.29
C ILE A 126 1.38 0.47 0.60
N VAL A 127 1.46 0.10 -0.67
CA VAL A 127 0.29 -0.38 -1.42
C VAL A 127 0.52 -1.84 -1.78
N THR A 128 -0.39 -2.72 -1.36
CA THR A 128 -0.35 -4.12 -1.80
C THR A 128 -1.41 -4.40 -2.85
N SER A 129 -1.08 -5.20 -3.86
CA SER A 129 -2.02 -5.55 -4.92
C SER A 129 -1.79 -6.96 -5.47
N GLN A 130 -2.87 -7.60 -5.93
CA GLN A 130 -2.77 -8.81 -6.74
C GLN A 130 -2.54 -8.46 -8.21
N LEU A 131 -2.92 -7.26 -8.63
CA LEU A 131 -2.66 -6.77 -9.96
C LEU A 131 -1.18 -6.36 -10.09
N PRO A 132 -0.52 -6.73 -11.19
CA PRO A 132 0.79 -6.18 -11.49
C PRO A 132 0.69 -4.67 -11.72
N VAL A 133 1.76 -3.95 -11.41
CA VAL A 133 1.80 -2.48 -11.44
C VAL A 133 1.37 -1.89 -12.80
N ASN A 134 1.72 -2.55 -13.91
CA ASN A 134 1.34 -2.12 -15.25
C ASN A 134 -0.18 -2.18 -15.54
N SER A 135 -0.94 -2.95 -14.74
CA SER A 135 -2.42 -3.02 -14.86
C SER A 135 -3.14 -1.99 -13.99
N TRP A 136 -2.43 -1.20 -13.19
CA TRP A 136 -3.06 -0.23 -12.30
C TRP A 136 -3.67 0.95 -13.07
N TYR A 137 -3.08 1.30 -14.21
CA TYR A 137 -3.62 2.33 -15.09
C TYR A 137 -5.05 1.98 -15.57
N GLU A 138 -5.21 0.78 -16.10
CA GLU A 138 -6.52 0.28 -16.56
C GLU A 138 -7.51 0.12 -15.41
N TYR A 139 -7.04 -0.30 -14.24
CA TYR A 139 -7.89 -0.44 -13.05
C TYR A 139 -8.43 0.91 -12.57
N ILE A 140 -7.64 1.97 -12.60
CA ILE A 140 -8.09 3.33 -12.22
C ILE A 140 -9.11 3.84 -13.23
N ALA A 141 -9.03 3.44 -14.51
CA ALA A 141 -10.02 3.65 -15.57
C ALA A 141 -10.40 5.11 -15.86
N GLU A 142 -9.55 6.07 -15.48
CA GLU A 142 -9.67 7.50 -15.81
C GLU A 142 -8.25 8.06 -16.04
N ASN A 143 -7.94 8.39 -17.30
CA ASN A 143 -6.57 8.66 -17.73
C ASN A 143 -5.88 9.77 -16.91
N SER A 144 -6.52 10.92 -16.75
CA SER A 144 -5.93 12.06 -16.03
C SER A 144 -5.70 11.76 -14.54
N VAL A 145 -6.61 11.02 -13.91
CA VAL A 145 -6.48 10.61 -12.51
C VAL A 145 -5.42 9.51 -12.37
N ALA A 146 -5.39 8.56 -13.32
CA ALA A 146 -4.40 7.49 -13.34
C ALA A 146 -2.98 8.06 -13.48
N ASP A 147 -2.76 8.96 -14.45
CA ASP A 147 -1.47 9.63 -14.65
C ASP A 147 -1.02 10.36 -13.37
N ALA A 148 -1.90 11.19 -12.82
CA ALA A 148 -1.58 11.98 -11.64
C ALA A 148 -1.32 11.14 -10.38
N MET A 149 -2.06 10.04 -10.20
CA MET A 149 -1.93 9.15 -9.04
C MET A 149 -0.70 8.25 -9.17
N LEU A 150 -0.51 7.62 -10.34
CA LEU A 150 0.56 6.66 -10.55
C LEU A 150 1.93 7.31 -10.62
N ASP A 151 2.03 8.50 -11.23
CA ASP A 151 3.28 9.28 -11.21
C ASP A 151 3.77 9.49 -9.76
N ARG A 152 2.88 9.89 -8.87
CA ARG A 152 3.22 10.13 -7.46
C ARG A 152 3.44 8.86 -6.64
N LEU A 153 2.76 7.78 -6.96
CA LEU A 153 2.97 6.50 -6.29
C LEU A 153 4.29 5.85 -6.70
N PHE A 154 4.70 6.00 -7.96
CA PHE A 154 5.87 5.32 -8.52
C PHE A 154 7.16 6.11 -8.33
N ASN A 155 7.07 7.44 -8.31
CA ASN A 155 8.26 8.27 -8.14
C ASN A 155 8.91 8.00 -6.77
N GLY A 156 10.19 7.60 -6.81
CA GLY A 156 10.94 7.26 -5.59
C GLY A 156 10.40 6.04 -4.83
N SER A 157 9.66 5.13 -5.48
CA SER A 157 9.08 3.97 -4.80
C SER A 157 9.94 2.71 -4.87
N HIS A 158 9.79 1.86 -3.86
CA HIS A 158 10.38 0.52 -3.79
C HIS A 158 9.38 -0.51 -4.32
N HIS A 159 9.78 -1.29 -5.33
CA HIS A 159 8.93 -2.30 -5.95
C HIS A 159 9.33 -3.71 -5.49
N ILE A 160 8.38 -4.42 -4.90
CA ILE A 160 8.51 -5.81 -4.48
C ILE A 160 7.43 -6.63 -5.19
N ASP A 161 7.82 -7.44 -6.14
CA ASP A 161 6.91 -8.38 -6.79
C ASP A 161 7.12 -9.78 -6.20
N LEU A 162 6.17 -10.23 -5.37
CA LEU A 162 6.25 -11.49 -4.65
C LEU A 162 5.80 -12.65 -5.54
N ALA A 163 6.72 -13.53 -5.86
CA ALA A 163 6.48 -14.77 -6.60
C ALA A 163 6.26 -15.98 -5.66
N GLY A 164 5.95 -17.14 -6.24
CA GLY A 164 5.87 -18.42 -5.56
C GLY A 164 4.48 -18.88 -5.21
N GLN A 165 4.42 -20.07 -4.57
CA GLN A 165 3.17 -20.71 -4.19
C GLN A 165 2.53 -20.03 -2.97
N SER A 166 1.20 -20.23 -2.81
CA SER A 166 0.47 -19.73 -1.65
C SER A 166 1.00 -20.32 -0.34
N MET A 167 1.42 -19.44 0.56
CA MET A 167 1.88 -19.82 1.91
C MET A 167 0.72 -20.29 2.82
N ARG A 168 -0.53 -20.13 2.41
CA ARG A 168 -1.71 -20.60 3.16
C ARG A 168 -1.88 -22.10 3.08
N LYS A 169 -1.37 -22.75 2.02
CA LYS A 169 -1.46 -24.22 1.82
C LYS A 169 -0.65 -25.04 2.83
N GLY A 170 0.35 -24.47 3.49
CA GLY A 170 1.18 -25.15 4.50
C GLY A 170 0.67 -25.08 5.93
N ARG A 171 -0.41 -24.35 6.22
CA ARG A 171 -0.97 -24.15 7.58
C ARG A 171 -2.22 -24.98 7.88
N ARG A 172 -2.63 -25.90 7.02
CA ARG A 172 -3.67 -26.88 7.36
C ARG A 172 -2.99 -28.09 8.04
N LYS A 173 -2.83 -28.02 9.34
CA LYS A 173 -2.80 -29.14 10.26
C LYS A 173 -3.90 -28.94 11.26
#